data_2a9f1cbac8bb98b88c2d1c0181219d95
#
_entry.id   2a9f1cbac8bb98b88c2d1c0181219d95
#
_cell.length_a   1.000
_cell.length_b   1.000
_cell.length_c   1.000
_cell.angle_alpha   90.00
_cell.angle_beta   90.00
_cell.angle_gamma   90.00
#
_symmetry.space_group_name_H-M   'P 1'
#
loop_
_entity.id
_entity.type
_entity.pdbx_description
1 polymer ?
#
loop_
_entity_poly.entity_id
_entity_poly.type
_entity_poly.pdbx_seq_one_letter_code
_entity_poly.pdbx_strand_id
1 'polypeptide(L)'
;MALRRQFSILLNIVLASQFALAGTTGKLAGKVTSKETSEPLIGANVMIDGTPLGAATDLNGNYYILQIPPGSHSVRFSMIGYQTMVFNDVRIKVDLTTTIDGAMATSAVGMEEVIVQAERAMIQTD
;
A
#
# COMPACT_ATOMS: atom_id res chain seq x y z
N MET A 1 -2.61 8.65 -53.49
CA MET A 1 -3.83 8.20 -52.80
C MET A 1 -3.64 6.96 -51.93
N ALA A 2 -2.86 5.97 -52.36
CA ALA A 2 -2.59 4.78 -51.54
C ALA A 2 -1.78 5.08 -50.26
N LEU A 3 -0.89 6.06 -50.28
CA LEU A 3 -0.09 6.45 -49.12
C LEU A 3 -0.93 7.06 -47.97
N ARG A 4 -2.01 7.75 -48.26
CA ARG A 4 -2.88 8.34 -47.24
C ARG A 4 -3.66 7.27 -46.47
N ARG A 5 -4.09 6.18 -47.12
CA ARG A 5 -4.80 5.08 -46.47
C ARG A 5 -3.88 4.28 -45.57
N GLN A 6 -2.64 4.05 -45.97
CA GLN A 6 -1.67 3.32 -45.16
C GLN A 6 -1.21 4.13 -43.94
N PHE A 7 -1.14 5.45 -44.05
CA PHE A 7 -0.78 6.32 -42.95
C PHE A 7 -1.87 6.35 -41.87
N SER A 8 -3.15 6.36 -42.27
CA SER A 8 -4.27 6.30 -41.33
C SER A 8 -4.37 4.99 -40.59
N ILE A 9 -4.07 3.86 -41.25
CA ILE A 9 -4.08 2.54 -40.63
C ILE A 9 -2.94 2.39 -39.62
N LEU A 10 -1.76 2.89 -39.94
CA LEU A 10 -0.60 2.89 -39.04
C LEU A 10 -0.83 3.77 -37.81
N LEU A 11 -1.47 4.91 -37.97
CA LEU A 11 -1.80 5.80 -36.87
C LEU A 11 -2.81 5.16 -35.91
N ASN A 12 -3.79 4.42 -36.42
CA ASN A 12 -4.76 3.71 -35.60
C ASN A 12 -4.13 2.55 -34.81
N ILE A 13 -3.18 1.84 -35.40
CA ILE A 13 -2.48 0.75 -34.71
C ILE A 13 -1.62 1.26 -33.56
N VAL A 14 -0.95 2.40 -33.75
CA VAL A 14 -0.14 3.01 -32.69
C VAL A 14 -1.02 3.52 -31.54
N LEU A 15 -2.20 4.06 -31.83
CA LEU A 15 -3.12 4.50 -30.79
C LEU A 15 -3.70 3.34 -29.98
N ALA A 16 -3.97 2.20 -30.60
CA ALA A 16 -4.51 1.03 -29.93
C ALA A 16 -3.51 0.37 -28.96
N SER A 17 -2.20 0.49 -29.23
CA SER A 17 -1.16 -0.11 -28.39
C SER A 17 -0.96 0.61 -27.06
N GLN A 18 -1.46 1.83 -26.90
CA GLN A 18 -1.28 2.58 -25.65
C GLN A 18 -2.28 2.18 -24.55
N PHE A 19 -3.35 1.51 -24.89
CA PHE A 19 -4.32 1.03 -23.90
C PHE A 19 -3.89 -0.25 -23.17
N ALA A 20 -2.85 -0.94 -23.64
CA ALA A 20 -2.43 -2.21 -23.08
C ALA A 20 -1.60 -2.10 -21.78
N LEU A 21 -1.24 -0.88 -21.33
CA LEU A 21 -0.39 -0.64 -20.18
C LEU A 21 -1.16 -0.20 -18.92
N ALA A 22 -2.50 -0.12 -18.97
CA ALA A 22 -3.31 0.25 -17.82
C ALA A 22 -3.60 -0.97 -16.95
N GLY A 23 -3.55 -0.81 -15.61
CA GLY A 23 -4.02 -1.81 -14.68
C GLY A 23 -3.03 -2.91 -14.32
N THR A 24 -1.76 -2.58 -14.08
CA THR A 24 -0.74 -3.55 -13.68
C THR A 24 -0.33 -3.46 -12.22
N THR A 25 -0.94 -2.58 -11.44
CA THR A 25 -0.59 -2.34 -10.04
C THR A 25 -1.81 -2.31 -9.16
N GLY A 26 -1.60 -2.45 -7.87
CA GLY A 26 -2.63 -2.33 -6.85
C GLY A 26 -2.38 -1.16 -5.91
N LYS A 27 -3.22 -1.04 -4.90
CA LYS A 27 -3.19 0.05 -3.92
C LYS A 27 -3.31 -0.51 -2.52
N LEU A 28 -2.74 0.23 -1.56
CA LEU A 28 -2.88 -0.05 -0.15
C LEU A 28 -3.39 1.21 0.54
N ALA A 29 -4.35 1.05 1.43
CA ALA A 29 -4.92 2.15 2.18
C ALA A 29 -5.23 1.68 3.61
N GLY A 30 -5.45 2.61 4.50
CA GLY A 30 -5.84 2.29 5.85
C GLY A 30 -5.71 3.48 6.79
N LYS A 31 -5.86 3.19 8.07
CA LYS A 31 -5.79 4.18 9.13
C LYS A 31 -4.85 3.69 10.22
N VAL A 32 -4.04 4.61 10.73
CA VAL A 32 -3.12 4.32 11.83
C VAL A 32 -3.59 5.08 13.07
N THR A 33 -3.76 4.35 14.16
CA THR A 33 -4.23 4.91 15.43
C THR A 33 -3.32 4.50 16.58
N SER A 34 -3.41 5.22 17.67
CA SER A 34 -2.78 4.82 18.92
C SER A 34 -3.58 3.69 19.58
N LYS A 35 -2.88 2.64 19.98
CA LYS A 35 -3.51 1.50 20.64
C LYS A 35 -4.13 1.88 21.99
N GLU A 36 -3.51 2.80 22.70
CA GLU A 36 -3.93 3.23 24.02
C GLU A 36 -5.13 4.19 24.00
N THR A 37 -5.13 5.13 23.05
CA THR A 37 -6.12 6.22 23.04
C THR A 37 -7.12 6.11 21.90
N SER A 38 -6.84 5.27 20.89
CA SER A 38 -7.62 5.16 19.64
C SER A 38 -7.61 6.44 18.81
N GLU A 39 -6.76 7.40 19.13
CA GLU A 39 -6.61 8.62 18.35
C GLU A 39 -5.81 8.38 17.08
N PRO A 40 -6.12 9.10 16.00
CA PRO A 40 -5.35 8.97 14.77
C PRO A 40 -3.92 9.48 14.96
N LEU A 41 -2.96 8.73 14.41
CA LEU A 41 -1.55 9.12 14.45
C LEU A 41 -1.19 9.86 13.17
N ILE A 42 -0.76 11.10 13.33
CA ILE A 42 -0.41 12.00 12.23
C ILE A 42 1.08 11.87 11.96
N GLY A 43 1.46 11.69 10.69
CA GLY A 43 2.85 11.61 10.29
C GLY A 43 3.51 10.27 10.56
N ALA A 44 2.74 9.23 10.82
CA ALA A 44 3.28 7.87 10.89
C ALA A 44 3.72 7.43 9.49
N ASN A 45 4.84 6.74 9.40
CA ASN A 45 5.36 6.25 8.14
C ASN A 45 4.86 4.84 7.86
N VAL A 46 4.33 4.64 6.66
CA VAL A 46 3.93 3.32 6.18
C VAL A 46 4.77 3.01 4.94
N MET A 47 5.56 1.96 5.02
CA MET A 47 6.49 1.58 3.96
C MET A 47 6.25 0.15 3.52
N ILE A 48 6.45 -0.11 2.25
CA ILE A 48 6.45 -1.47 1.72
C ILE A 48 7.89 -1.93 1.63
N ASP A 49 8.24 -2.92 2.44
CA ASP A 49 9.61 -3.43 2.52
C ASP A 49 10.09 -3.93 1.14
N GLY A 50 11.35 -3.65 0.85
CA GLY A 50 11.96 -4.03 -0.42
C GLY A 50 11.61 -3.12 -1.59
N THR A 51 10.83 -2.06 -1.37
CA THR A 51 10.48 -1.07 -2.39
C THR A 51 10.70 0.34 -1.86
N PRO A 52 10.81 1.35 -2.74
CA PRO A 52 10.83 2.75 -2.30
C PRO A 52 9.44 3.32 -2.03
N LEU A 53 8.40 2.48 -2.08
CA LEU A 53 7.02 2.92 -1.94
C LEU A 53 6.64 3.09 -0.48
N GLY A 54 5.99 4.19 -0.17
CA GLY A 54 5.52 4.48 1.17
C GLY A 54 4.69 5.75 1.20
N ALA A 55 4.11 6.01 2.37
CA ALA A 55 3.32 7.22 2.61
C ALA A 55 3.36 7.57 4.09
N ALA A 56 3.09 8.83 4.40
CA ALA A 56 2.86 9.29 5.76
C ALA A 56 1.36 9.45 5.99
N THR A 57 0.92 9.25 7.21
CA THR A 57 -0.49 9.45 7.57
C THR A 57 -0.84 10.93 7.61
N ASP A 58 -2.08 11.22 7.25
CA ASP A 58 -2.63 12.57 7.25
C ASP A 58 -3.21 12.97 8.63
N LEU A 59 -3.91 14.09 8.68
CA LEU A 59 -4.51 14.61 9.91
C LEU A 59 -5.55 13.67 10.54
N ASN A 60 -6.13 12.79 9.73
CA ASN A 60 -7.11 11.79 10.18
C ASN A 60 -6.48 10.42 10.43
N GLY A 61 -5.16 10.31 10.29
CA GLY A 61 -4.44 9.06 10.42
C GLY A 61 -4.53 8.16 9.19
N ASN A 62 -5.10 8.63 8.11
CA ASN A 62 -5.26 7.84 6.89
C ASN A 62 -3.99 7.86 6.04
N TYR A 63 -3.72 6.77 5.34
CA TYR A 63 -2.63 6.68 4.39
C TYR A 63 -3.07 5.99 3.11
N TYR A 64 -2.38 6.30 2.02
CA TYR A 64 -2.61 5.71 0.71
C TYR A 64 -1.26 5.46 0.04
N ILE A 65 -1.05 4.24 -0.45
CA ILE A 65 0.12 3.91 -1.25
C ILE A 65 -0.38 3.37 -2.59
N LEU A 66 0.02 4.05 -3.65
CA LEU A 66 -0.42 3.74 -5.01
C LEU A 66 0.68 3.01 -5.78
N GLN A 67 0.30 2.40 -6.90
CA GLN A 67 1.24 1.79 -7.85
C GLN A 67 2.11 0.70 -7.23
N ILE A 68 1.52 -0.13 -6.40
CA ILE A 68 2.23 -1.25 -5.78
C ILE A 68 2.21 -2.45 -6.74
N PRO A 69 3.36 -3.06 -7.03
CA PRO A 69 3.38 -4.29 -7.82
C PRO A 69 2.54 -5.37 -7.16
N PRO A 70 1.76 -6.14 -7.93
CA PRO A 70 0.96 -7.21 -7.36
C PRO A 70 1.85 -8.29 -6.75
N GLY A 71 1.33 -8.97 -5.74
CA GLY A 71 2.04 -10.01 -5.04
C GLY A 71 1.97 -9.85 -3.53
N SER A 72 2.79 -10.61 -2.84
CA SER A 72 2.87 -10.58 -1.38
C SER A 72 3.98 -9.64 -0.93
N HIS A 73 3.64 -8.74 -0.01
CA HIS A 73 4.56 -7.74 0.51
C HIS A 73 4.52 -7.69 2.03
N SER A 74 5.59 -7.21 2.63
CA SER A 74 5.61 -6.83 4.04
C SER A 74 5.42 -5.32 4.15
N VAL A 75 4.51 -4.90 5.02
CA VAL A 75 4.18 -3.49 5.23
C VAL A 75 4.62 -3.08 6.63
N ARG A 76 5.43 -2.05 6.72
CA ARG A 76 6.03 -1.58 7.96
C ARG A 76 5.43 -0.24 8.36
N PHE A 77 4.94 -0.18 9.59
CA PHE A 77 4.44 1.04 10.21
C PHE A 77 5.45 1.50 11.26
N SER A 78 5.90 2.74 11.16
CA SER A 78 6.85 3.29 12.12
C SER A 78 6.51 4.74 12.46
N MET A 79 6.72 5.08 13.72
CA MET A 79 6.56 6.45 14.22
C MET A 79 7.43 6.64 15.45
N ILE A 80 8.01 7.83 15.61
CA ILE A 80 8.81 8.15 16.78
C ILE A 80 7.95 8.06 18.04
N GLY A 81 8.43 7.32 19.04
CA GLY A 81 7.72 7.11 20.29
C GLY A 81 6.76 5.91 20.27
N TYR A 82 6.70 5.18 19.16
CA TYR A 82 5.84 4.01 19.02
C TYR A 82 6.64 2.79 18.59
N GLN A 83 6.15 1.62 18.94
CA GLN A 83 6.74 0.37 18.49
C GLN A 83 6.48 0.18 17.01
N THR A 84 7.50 -0.21 16.27
CA THR A 84 7.37 -0.53 14.85
C THR A 84 6.52 -1.78 14.67
N MET A 85 5.57 -1.72 13.74
CA MET A 85 4.74 -2.87 13.37
C MET A 85 5.06 -3.31 11.96
N VAL A 86 5.09 -4.63 11.74
CA VAL A 86 5.27 -5.20 10.41
C VAL A 86 4.14 -6.19 10.14
N PHE A 87 3.41 -5.95 9.06
CA PHE A 87 2.40 -6.89 8.55
C PHE A 87 3.02 -7.68 7.42
N ASN A 88 3.21 -8.98 7.63
CA ASN A 88 3.74 -9.87 6.61
C ASN A 88 2.61 -10.45 5.76
N ASP A 89 2.96 -10.91 4.57
CA ASP A 89 2.05 -11.59 3.65
C ASP A 89 0.83 -10.77 3.25
N VAL A 90 1.03 -9.46 3.10
CA VAL A 90 -0.01 -8.57 2.58
C VAL A 90 -0.12 -8.77 1.08
N ARG A 91 -1.25 -9.25 0.63
CA ARG A 91 -1.47 -9.50 -0.79
C ARG A 91 -2.03 -8.26 -1.49
N ILE A 92 -1.29 -7.82 -2.49
CA ILE A 92 -1.70 -6.72 -3.36
C ILE A 92 -2.18 -7.32 -4.67
N LYS A 93 -3.38 -6.93 -5.07
CA LYS A 93 -4.02 -7.38 -6.31
C LYS A 93 -4.16 -6.23 -7.28
N VAL A 94 -4.06 -6.54 -8.56
CA VAL A 94 -4.21 -5.55 -9.63
C VAL A 94 -5.59 -4.90 -9.57
N ASP A 95 -5.62 -3.58 -9.73
CA ASP A 95 -6.83 -2.74 -9.74
C ASP A 95 -7.69 -2.81 -8.47
N LEU A 96 -7.18 -3.38 -7.39
CA LEU A 96 -7.88 -3.45 -6.12
C LEU A 96 -7.16 -2.64 -5.04
N THR A 97 -7.92 -2.19 -4.06
CA THR A 97 -7.39 -1.55 -2.86
C THR A 97 -7.43 -2.54 -1.72
N THR A 98 -6.26 -2.83 -1.16
CA THR A 98 -6.13 -3.61 0.06
C THR A 98 -6.17 -2.65 1.25
N THR A 99 -6.94 -2.96 2.28
CA THR A 99 -7.05 -2.11 3.47
C THR A 99 -6.37 -2.77 4.65
N ILE A 100 -5.44 -2.04 5.28
CA ILE A 100 -4.77 -2.47 6.51
C ILE A 100 -4.76 -1.31 7.49
N ASP A 101 -5.38 -1.52 8.64
CA ASP A 101 -5.38 -0.56 9.74
C ASP A 101 -4.35 -0.99 10.78
N GLY A 102 -3.57 -0.03 11.29
CA GLY A 102 -2.57 -0.28 12.31
C GLY A 102 -2.92 0.42 13.61
N ALA A 103 -2.92 -0.33 14.72
CA ALA A 103 -2.99 0.24 16.05
C ALA A 103 -1.61 0.11 16.68
N MET A 104 -0.91 1.23 16.82
CA MET A 104 0.47 1.27 17.29
C MET A 104 0.52 1.52 18.80
N ALA A 105 1.34 0.71 19.48
CA ALA A 105 1.58 0.88 20.90
C ALA A 105 2.76 1.83 21.14
N THR A 106 2.69 2.59 22.21
CA THR A 106 3.81 3.45 22.60
C THR A 106 5.01 2.61 23.02
N SER A 107 6.19 3.10 22.70
CA SER A 107 7.45 2.48 23.09
C SER A 107 8.05 3.26 24.24
N ALA A 108 8.03 2.69 25.44
CA ALA A 108 8.63 3.32 26.61
C ALA A 108 10.16 3.18 26.62
N VAL A 109 10.67 2.06 26.10
CA VAL A 109 12.10 1.75 26.09
C VAL A 109 12.43 0.92 24.86
N GLY A 110 13.29 1.43 23.99
CA GLY A 110 13.78 0.71 22.84
C GLY A 110 12.78 0.60 21.69
N MET A 111 13.25 0.02 20.61
CA MET A 111 12.48 -0.14 19.39
C MET A 111 12.21 -1.61 19.14
N GLU A 112 11.33 -2.20 19.94
CA GLU A 112 10.91 -3.55 19.67
C GLU A 112 9.96 -3.57 18.48
N GLU A 113 10.25 -4.47 17.56
CA GLU A 113 9.45 -4.65 16.37
C GLU A 113 8.36 -5.69 16.64
N VAL A 114 7.11 -5.31 16.38
CA VAL A 114 5.98 -6.21 16.49
C VAL A 114 5.64 -6.72 15.11
N ILE A 115 5.67 -8.04 14.94
CA ILE A 115 5.36 -8.70 13.67
C ILE A 115 3.95 -9.25 13.73
N VAL A 116 3.11 -8.81 12.78
CA VAL A 116 1.74 -9.28 12.65
C VAL A 116 1.58 -9.97 11.29
N GLN A 117 1.04 -11.18 11.29
CA GLN A 117 0.71 -11.86 10.05
C GLN A 117 -0.75 -11.63 9.71
N ALA A 118 -1.00 -10.96 8.60
CA ALA A 118 -2.34 -10.52 8.21
C ALA A 118 -3.34 -11.67 8.04
N GLU A 119 -2.88 -12.84 7.57
CA GLU A 119 -3.76 -13.99 7.39
C GLU A 119 -4.24 -14.60 8.69
N ARG A 120 -3.40 -14.60 9.72
CA ARG A 120 -3.75 -15.19 11.01
C ARG A 120 -4.75 -14.36 11.81
N ALA A 121 -4.75 -13.05 11.63
CA ALA A 121 -5.71 -12.19 12.29
C ALA A 121 -7.15 -12.48 11.86
N MET A 122 -7.35 -13.01 10.66
CA MET A 122 -8.67 -13.39 10.16
C MET A 122 -9.11 -14.76 10.64
N ILE A 123 -8.19 -15.65 10.95
CA ILE A 123 -8.48 -17.04 11.36
C ILE A 123 -8.80 -17.13 12.84
N GLN A 124 -8.32 -16.19 13.63
CA GLN A 124 -8.47 -16.22 15.09
C GLN A 124 -9.76 -15.62 15.61
N THR A 125 -10.69 -15.30 14.75
CA THR A 125 -11.98 -14.79 15.17
C THR A 125 -12.98 -15.87 15.59
N ASP A 126 -12.53 -17.08 15.65
CA ASP A 126 -13.39 -18.19 16.11
C ASP A 126 -13.46 -18.27 17.64
#